data_b22bd67ae8419263d6988980945e43dc
#
_entry.id   b22bd67ae8419263d6988980945e43dc
#
_cell.length_a   1.000
_cell.length_b   1.000
_cell.length_c   1.000
_cell.angle_alpha   90.00
_cell.angle_beta   90.00
_cell.angle_gamma   90.00
#
_symmetry.space_group_name_H-M   'P 1'
#
loop_
_entity.id
_entity.type
_entity.pdbx_description
1 polymer ?
#
loop_
_entity_poly.entity_id
_entity_poly.type
_entity_poly.pdbx_seq_one_letter_code
_entity_poly.pdbx_strand_id
1 'polypeptide(L)'
;IVPKYDTRMEGKRHPAPPNIIVETPVTINRAIRRKHYFFYEIIKDGILLYDNGTFHIGKPEKLPYREIKQYAEEEYEECFPLAEGFLRHGELAYEDGDYKLGSFLLHQACERFYKSFTLVYNGIHPKSHELKVLGAMVRSCSRGFANVFPTNTFEDNKAFDKLCRAYIEARYNRLFTVNKEEYEYMLARTEVLREVTIRECAARITYYDEMIEKEEKDKI
;
A
#
# COMPACT_ATOMS: atom_id res chain seq x y z
N ILE A 1 4.69 8.07 -23.89
CA ILE A 1 6.01 7.69 -24.42
C ILE A 1 6.81 7.14 -23.25
N VAL A 2 6.97 5.83 -23.19
CA VAL A 2 7.82 5.18 -22.19
C VAL A 2 9.25 5.27 -22.68
N PRO A 3 10.20 5.83 -21.91
CA PRO A 3 11.60 5.84 -22.30
C PRO A 3 12.10 4.39 -22.43
N LYS A 4 12.73 4.02 -23.55
CA LYS A 4 13.48 2.77 -23.67
C LYS A 4 14.67 2.84 -22.70
N TYR A 5 14.70 1.95 -21.72
CA TYR A 5 15.85 1.78 -20.84
C TYR A 5 17.08 1.37 -21.66
N ASP A 6 18.15 2.15 -21.55
CA ASP A 6 19.47 1.78 -22.10
C ASP A 6 20.14 0.78 -21.14
N THR A 7 20.27 -0.45 -21.56
CA THR A 7 20.85 -1.57 -20.79
C THR A 7 22.39 -1.50 -20.65
N ARG A 8 23.04 -0.42 -21.09
CA ARG A 8 24.52 -0.30 -21.13
C ARG A 8 25.17 0.32 -19.91
N MET A 9 24.45 0.47 -18.77
CA MET A 9 25.00 1.01 -17.51
C MET A 9 25.12 -0.09 -16.46
N GLU A 10 25.98 -1.06 -16.66
CA GLU A 10 26.42 -1.96 -15.57
C GLU A 10 27.25 -1.17 -14.54
N GLY A 11 26.79 -1.15 -13.28
CA GLY A 11 27.56 -0.66 -12.14
C GLY A 11 27.07 0.60 -11.42
N LYS A 12 26.01 1.29 -11.88
CA LYS A 12 25.38 2.38 -11.12
C LYS A 12 24.09 1.89 -10.47
N ARG A 13 23.90 2.17 -9.15
CA ARG A 13 22.60 1.96 -8.47
C ARG A 13 21.54 2.70 -9.29
N HIS A 14 20.72 1.95 -10.03
CA HIS A 14 19.57 2.54 -10.70
C HIS A 14 18.63 3.10 -9.63
N PRO A 15 18.17 4.36 -9.75
CA PRO A 15 17.08 4.82 -8.90
C PRO A 15 15.89 3.87 -9.09
N ALA A 16 15.16 3.59 -8.00
CA ALA A 16 13.95 2.79 -8.07
C ALA A 16 13.04 3.33 -9.20
N PRO A 17 12.41 2.47 -10.00
CA PRO A 17 11.53 2.93 -11.07
C PRO A 17 10.45 3.84 -10.47
N PRO A 18 10.08 4.94 -11.16
CA PRO A 18 9.06 5.85 -10.67
C PRO A 18 7.73 5.10 -10.52
N ASN A 19 7.03 5.36 -9.43
CA ASN A 19 5.66 4.90 -9.27
C ASN A 19 4.75 5.78 -10.13
N ILE A 20 4.14 5.20 -11.16
CA ILE A 20 3.30 5.91 -12.12
C ILE A 20 1.84 5.69 -11.77
N ILE A 21 1.14 6.78 -11.42
CA ILE A 21 -0.30 6.80 -11.22
C ILE A 21 -0.95 7.40 -12.48
N VAL A 22 -1.84 6.63 -13.12
CA VAL A 22 -2.57 7.06 -14.31
C VAL A 22 -4.03 7.31 -13.92
N GLU A 23 -4.48 8.55 -14.05
CA GLU A 23 -5.86 8.94 -13.76
C GLU A 23 -6.43 9.85 -14.85
N THR A 24 -7.76 9.86 -14.98
CA THR A 24 -8.44 10.76 -15.91
C THR A 24 -8.63 12.14 -15.29
N PRO A 25 -8.66 13.24 -16.08
CA PRO A 25 -8.98 14.57 -15.58
C PRO A 25 -10.32 14.63 -14.82
N VAL A 26 -11.30 13.82 -15.23
CA VAL A 26 -12.59 13.71 -14.55
C VAL A 26 -12.42 13.10 -13.15
N THR A 27 -11.62 12.05 -13.01
CA THR A 27 -11.31 11.43 -11.72
C THR A 27 -10.60 12.40 -10.80
N ILE A 28 -9.56 13.08 -11.30
CA ILE A 28 -8.78 14.07 -10.55
C ILE A 28 -9.70 15.20 -10.07
N ASN A 29 -10.48 15.83 -10.96
CA ASN A 29 -11.38 16.90 -10.60
C ASN A 29 -12.48 16.48 -9.62
N ARG A 30 -12.95 15.21 -9.71
CA ARG A 30 -13.89 14.66 -8.72
C ARG A 30 -13.23 14.51 -7.35
N ALA A 31 -12.02 14.01 -7.30
CA ALA A 31 -11.26 13.85 -6.06
C ALA A 31 -10.95 15.20 -5.42
N ILE A 32 -10.56 16.23 -6.20
CA ILE A 32 -10.37 17.59 -5.73
C ILE A 32 -11.67 18.15 -5.08
N ARG A 33 -12.82 17.97 -5.77
CA ARG A 33 -14.13 18.42 -5.22
C ARG A 33 -14.52 17.69 -3.93
N ARG A 34 -14.10 16.42 -3.78
CA ARG A 34 -14.29 15.62 -2.56
C ARG A 34 -13.20 15.86 -1.53
N LYS A 35 -12.34 16.86 -1.75
CA LYS A 35 -11.26 17.24 -0.84
C LYS A 35 -10.28 16.09 -0.54
N HIS A 36 -10.02 15.19 -1.51
CA HIS A 36 -8.98 14.19 -1.37
C HIS A 36 -7.61 14.85 -1.29
N TYR A 37 -7.01 14.86 -0.10
CA TYR A 37 -5.78 15.58 0.19
C TYR A 37 -4.57 15.13 -0.64
N PHE A 38 -4.53 13.87 -1.11
CA PHE A 38 -3.50 13.37 -2.01
C PHE A 38 -3.36 14.24 -3.28
N PHE A 39 -4.48 14.56 -3.94
CA PHE A 39 -4.43 15.42 -5.13
C PHE A 39 -4.11 16.88 -4.80
N TYR A 40 -4.47 17.32 -3.58
CA TYR A 40 -4.04 18.62 -3.09
C TYR A 40 -2.51 18.70 -2.99
N GLU A 41 -1.87 17.74 -2.33
CA GLU A 41 -0.41 17.69 -2.17
C GLU A 41 0.31 17.60 -3.52
N ILE A 42 -0.17 16.75 -4.45
CA ILE A 42 0.41 16.66 -5.80
C ILE A 42 0.32 17.99 -6.55
N ILE A 43 -0.82 18.68 -6.52
CA ILE A 43 -0.99 19.90 -7.28
C ILE A 43 -0.23 21.07 -6.63
N LYS A 44 -0.14 21.08 -5.30
CA LYS A 44 0.60 22.10 -4.55
C LYS A 44 2.11 21.97 -4.70
N ASP A 45 2.64 20.76 -4.54
CA ASP A 45 4.08 20.53 -4.41
C ASP A 45 4.68 19.80 -5.64
N GLY A 46 3.82 19.35 -6.55
CA GLY A 46 4.21 18.64 -7.76
C GLY A 46 4.80 19.57 -8.84
N ILE A 47 5.67 18.99 -9.65
CA ILE A 47 6.22 19.68 -10.83
C ILE A 47 5.40 19.30 -12.06
N LEU A 48 4.76 20.27 -12.69
CA LEU A 48 4.08 20.09 -13.96
C LEU A 48 5.12 19.87 -15.07
N LEU A 49 5.23 18.64 -15.57
CA LEU A 49 6.20 18.31 -16.61
C LEU A 49 5.70 18.61 -18.02
N TYR A 50 4.41 18.48 -18.25
CA TYR A 50 3.79 18.73 -19.55
C TYR A 50 2.29 18.99 -19.43
N ASP A 51 1.78 19.99 -20.12
CA ASP A 51 0.35 20.27 -20.30
C ASP A 51 0.13 20.71 -21.76
N ASN A 52 -0.80 20.07 -22.44
CA ASN A 52 -1.19 20.46 -23.79
C ASN A 52 -2.37 21.44 -23.83
N GLY A 53 -2.84 21.89 -22.65
CA GLY A 53 -3.95 22.80 -22.52
C GLY A 53 -5.34 22.25 -22.85
N THR A 54 -5.46 20.94 -23.11
CA THR A 54 -6.73 20.32 -23.52
C THR A 54 -7.69 20.13 -22.34
N PHE A 55 -7.14 19.97 -21.12
CA PHE A 55 -7.92 19.68 -19.92
C PHE A 55 -7.67 20.69 -18.81
N HIS A 56 -8.74 21.09 -18.16
CA HIS A 56 -8.64 21.94 -16.97
C HIS A 56 -8.65 21.09 -15.71
N ILE A 57 -7.57 21.20 -14.92
CA ILE A 57 -7.50 20.65 -13.55
C ILE A 57 -7.86 21.76 -12.59
N GLY A 58 -8.88 21.54 -11.76
CA GLY A 58 -9.34 22.49 -10.76
C GLY A 58 -8.27 22.77 -9.71
N LYS A 59 -8.32 23.95 -9.10
CA LYS A 59 -7.46 24.26 -7.95
C LYS A 59 -8.03 23.58 -6.70
N PRO A 60 -7.26 22.75 -6.00
CA PRO A 60 -7.70 22.16 -4.75
C PRO A 60 -7.68 23.17 -3.61
N GLU A 61 -8.66 23.10 -2.73
CA GLU A 61 -8.62 23.82 -1.46
C GLU A 61 -7.75 23.06 -0.45
N LYS A 62 -6.97 23.79 0.36
CA LYS A 62 -6.19 23.19 1.45
C LYS A 62 -7.15 22.58 2.47
N LEU A 63 -6.99 21.30 2.78
CA LEU A 63 -7.68 20.68 3.90
C LEU A 63 -6.94 20.98 5.20
N PRO A 64 -7.67 21.38 6.28
CA PRO A 64 -7.09 21.42 7.61
C PRO A 64 -6.58 20.03 8.02
N TYR A 65 -5.45 19.98 8.71
CA TYR A 65 -4.91 18.68 9.17
C TYR A 65 -5.86 17.92 10.09
N ARG A 66 -6.77 18.60 10.78
CA ARG A 66 -7.84 17.98 11.57
C ARG A 66 -8.79 17.13 10.70
N GLU A 67 -9.19 17.62 9.52
CA GLU A 67 -10.03 16.86 8.58
C GLU A 67 -9.25 15.70 7.96
N ILE A 68 -7.97 15.89 7.64
CA ILE A 68 -7.08 14.84 7.10
C ILE A 68 -6.92 13.72 8.12
N LYS A 69 -6.67 14.06 9.40
CA LYS A 69 -6.55 13.09 10.49
C LYS A 69 -7.82 12.29 10.67
N GLN A 70 -8.96 12.98 10.76
CA GLN A 70 -10.26 12.32 10.91
C GLN A 70 -10.50 11.31 9.78
N TYR A 71 -10.27 11.69 8.55
CA TYR A 71 -10.39 10.79 7.40
C TYR A 71 -9.44 9.60 7.51
N ALA A 72 -8.18 9.82 7.88
CA ALA A 72 -7.20 8.75 8.05
C ALA A 72 -7.60 7.75 9.15
N GLU A 73 -8.17 8.23 10.26
CA GLU A 73 -8.67 7.39 11.36
C GLU A 73 -9.90 6.57 10.93
N GLU A 74 -10.87 7.19 10.23
CA GLU A 74 -12.04 6.50 9.69
C GLU A 74 -11.65 5.38 8.72
N GLU A 75 -10.73 5.65 7.79
CA GLU A 75 -10.24 4.63 6.84
C GLU A 75 -9.46 3.51 7.52
N TYR A 76 -8.69 3.82 8.57
CA TYR A 76 -8.02 2.81 9.37
C TYR A 76 -9.01 1.89 10.08
N GLU A 77 -10.01 2.48 10.74
CA GLU A 77 -11.05 1.74 11.46
C GLU A 77 -11.90 0.85 10.54
N GLU A 78 -12.11 1.26 9.28
CA GLU A 78 -12.83 0.45 8.30
C GLU A 78 -11.95 -0.68 7.71
N CYS A 79 -10.71 -0.36 7.33
CA CYS A 79 -9.89 -1.25 6.51
C CYS A 79 -9.09 -2.26 7.34
N PHE A 80 -8.53 -1.82 8.48
CA PHE A 80 -7.60 -2.63 9.29
C PHE A 80 -8.27 -3.83 9.97
N PRO A 81 -9.47 -3.73 10.57
CA PRO A 81 -10.14 -4.89 11.16
C PRO A 81 -10.45 -6.00 10.17
N LEU A 82 -10.68 -5.66 8.90
CA LEU A 82 -10.88 -6.65 7.86
C LEU A 82 -9.60 -7.42 7.55
N ALA A 83 -8.44 -6.74 7.56
CA ALA A 83 -7.13 -7.39 7.44
C ALA A 83 -6.86 -8.36 8.60
N GLU A 84 -7.15 -7.95 9.84
CA GLU A 84 -7.09 -8.77 11.04
C GLU A 84 -7.98 -10.01 10.93
N GLY A 85 -9.19 -9.84 10.41
CA GLY A 85 -10.13 -10.94 10.18
C GLY A 85 -9.56 -11.99 9.21
N PHE A 86 -8.96 -11.56 8.10
CA PHE A 86 -8.31 -12.47 7.16
C PHE A 86 -7.10 -13.17 7.75
N LEU A 87 -6.25 -12.47 8.52
CA LEU A 87 -5.11 -13.07 9.20
C LEU A 87 -5.55 -14.15 10.18
N ARG A 88 -6.50 -13.84 11.08
CA ARG A 88 -7.04 -14.80 12.03
C ARG A 88 -7.61 -16.07 11.37
N HIS A 89 -8.31 -15.92 10.24
CA HIS A 89 -8.81 -17.09 9.51
C HIS A 89 -7.68 -17.85 8.79
N GLY A 90 -6.59 -17.16 8.43
CA GLY A 90 -5.34 -17.79 8.00
C GLY A 90 -4.72 -18.66 9.10
N GLU A 91 -4.68 -18.16 10.35
CA GLU A 91 -4.21 -18.95 11.51
C GLU A 91 -5.06 -20.20 11.73
N LEU A 92 -6.39 -20.07 11.67
CA LEU A 92 -7.28 -21.24 11.76
C LEU A 92 -7.06 -22.24 10.61
N ALA A 93 -6.83 -21.78 9.40
CA ALA A 93 -6.50 -22.64 8.27
C ALA A 93 -5.17 -23.39 8.47
N TYR A 94 -4.21 -22.81 9.21
CA TYR A 94 -2.99 -23.53 9.62
C TYR A 94 -3.30 -24.68 10.57
N GLU A 95 -4.14 -24.46 11.57
CA GLU A 95 -4.56 -25.48 12.53
C GLU A 95 -5.30 -26.65 11.84
N ASP A 96 -6.14 -26.32 10.86
CA ASP A 96 -6.89 -27.30 10.06
C ASP A 96 -6.03 -28.01 9.00
N GLY A 97 -4.81 -27.54 8.74
CA GLY A 97 -3.92 -28.05 7.68
C GLY A 97 -4.36 -27.67 6.26
N ASP A 98 -5.30 -26.73 6.11
CA ASP A 98 -5.76 -26.22 4.80
C ASP A 98 -4.90 -25.05 4.32
N TYR A 99 -3.63 -25.34 4.04
CA TYR A 99 -2.65 -24.34 3.62
C TYR A 99 -2.98 -23.70 2.27
N LYS A 100 -3.77 -24.36 1.43
CA LYS A 100 -4.20 -23.83 0.15
C LYS A 100 -5.20 -22.67 0.35
N LEU A 101 -6.27 -22.91 1.11
CA LEU A 101 -7.24 -21.85 1.46
C LEU A 101 -6.56 -20.75 2.28
N GLY A 102 -5.78 -21.18 3.28
CA GLY A 102 -5.05 -20.24 4.14
C GLY A 102 -4.16 -19.28 3.37
N SER A 103 -3.44 -19.75 2.33
CA SER A 103 -2.59 -18.87 1.52
C SER A 103 -3.37 -17.77 0.78
N PHE A 104 -4.60 -18.05 0.35
CA PHE A 104 -5.50 -17.03 -0.18
C PHE A 104 -5.91 -16.02 0.90
N LEU A 105 -6.25 -16.49 2.10
CA LEU A 105 -6.61 -15.62 3.23
C LEU A 105 -5.45 -14.72 3.65
N LEU A 106 -4.23 -15.26 3.74
CA LEU A 106 -3.03 -14.48 4.03
C LEU A 106 -2.72 -13.46 2.92
N HIS A 107 -2.95 -13.80 1.66
CA HIS A 107 -2.85 -12.82 0.57
C HIS A 107 -3.82 -11.65 0.79
N GLN A 108 -5.09 -11.96 1.15
CA GLN A 108 -6.09 -10.92 1.41
C GLN A 108 -5.72 -10.05 2.63
N ALA A 109 -5.17 -10.67 3.69
CA ALA A 109 -4.66 -9.94 4.84
C ALA A 109 -3.54 -8.96 4.43
N CYS A 110 -2.54 -9.44 3.70
CA CYS A 110 -1.44 -8.60 3.21
C CYS A 110 -1.93 -7.44 2.33
N GLU A 111 -2.84 -7.72 1.40
CA GLU A 111 -3.44 -6.69 0.54
C GLU A 111 -4.10 -5.60 1.36
N ARG A 112 -4.90 -6.00 2.36
CA ARG A 112 -5.62 -5.06 3.23
C ARG A 112 -4.70 -4.28 4.15
N PHE A 113 -3.67 -4.88 4.73
CA PHE A 113 -2.66 -4.16 5.53
C PHE A 113 -1.95 -3.10 4.71
N TYR A 114 -1.50 -3.40 3.49
CA TYR A 114 -0.90 -2.41 2.61
C TYR A 114 -1.86 -1.28 2.26
N LYS A 115 -3.13 -1.60 1.96
CA LYS A 115 -4.16 -0.60 1.65
C LYS A 115 -4.48 0.29 2.85
N SER A 116 -4.59 -0.28 4.06
CA SER A 116 -4.80 0.49 5.28
C SER A 116 -3.70 1.55 5.47
N PHE A 117 -2.43 1.15 5.28
CA PHE A 117 -1.34 2.12 5.38
C PHE A 117 -1.42 3.22 4.32
N THR A 118 -1.69 2.90 3.05
CA THR A 118 -1.75 3.94 2.01
C THR A 118 -2.90 4.91 2.22
N LEU A 119 -4.05 4.43 2.71
CA LEU A 119 -5.20 5.25 3.06
C LEU A 119 -4.87 6.23 4.20
N VAL A 120 -4.26 5.73 5.28
CA VAL A 120 -3.83 6.57 6.41
C VAL A 120 -2.73 7.54 6.00
N TYR A 121 -1.75 7.08 5.22
CA TYR A 121 -0.56 7.85 4.90
C TYR A 121 -0.84 9.02 3.94
N ASN A 122 -1.62 8.79 2.90
CA ASN A 122 -1.86 9.76 1.83
C ASN A 122 -3.27 9.72 1.20
N GLY A 123 -4.22 8.96 1.77
CA GLY A 123 -5.59 8.85 1.27
C GLY A 123 -5.73 8.13 -0.07
N ILE A 124 -4.68 7.43 -0.53
CA ILE A 124 -4.76 6.67 -1.79
C ILE A 124 -5.38 5.31 -1.53
N HIS A 125 -6.43 4.99 -2.27
CA HIS A 125 -6.98 3.64 -2.37
C HIS A 125 -6.37 2.93 -3.58
N PRO A 126 -5.34 2.07 -3.40
CA PRO A 126 -4.73 1.37 -4.53
C PRO A 126 -5.72 0.44 -5.23
N LYS A 127 -5.75 0.49 -6.56
CA LYS A 127 -6.60 -0.40 -7.36
C LYS A 127 -5.99 -1.79 -7.56
N SER A 128 -4.69 -1.92 -7.32
CA SER A 128 -3.96 -3.17 -7.48
C SER A 128 -4.32 -4.18 -6.40
N HIS A 129 -4.28 -5.46 -6.76
CA HIS A 129 -4.31 -6.61 -5.86
C HIS A 129 -2.95 -7.33 -5.80
N GLU A 130 -1.95 -6.83 -6.54
CA GLU A 130 -0.63 -7.44 -6.62
C GLU A 130 0.23 -7.01 -5.42
N LEU A 131 0.58 -7.95 -4.53
CA LEU A 131 1.35 -7.67 -3.33
C LEU A 131 2.71 -7.03 -3.63
N LYS A 132 3.35 -7.39 -4.75
CA LYS A 132 4.63 -6.78 -5.16
C LYS A 132 4.47 -5.30 -5.48
N VAL A 133 3.39 -4.93 -6.16
CA VAL A 133 3.05 -3.53 -6.48
C VAL A 133 2.72 -2.76 -5.21
N LEU A 134 1.82 -3.30 -4.39
CA LEU A 134 1.43 -2.67 -3.11
C LEU A 134 2.63 -2.51 -2.18
N GLY A 135 3.46 -3.55 -2.04
CA GLY A 135 4.69 -3.50 -1.26
C GLY A 135 5.68 -2.45 -1.77
N ALA A 136 5.82 -2.26 -3.10
CA ALA A 136 6.64 -1.20 -3.66
C ALA A 136 6.08 0.20 -3.31
N MET A 137 4.76 0.37 -3.37
CA MET A 137 4.10 1.64 -2.99
C MET A 137 4.38 2.01 -1.54
N VAL A 138 4.13 1.09 -0.58
CA VAL A 138 4.34 1.41 0.85
C VAL A 138 5.82 1.65 1.17
N ARG A 139 6.75 0.93 0.52
CA ARG A 139 8.20 1.17 0.69
C ARG A 139 8.65 2.54 0.17
N SER A 140 7.97 3.10 -0.83
CA SER A 140 8.26 4.47 -1.28
C SER A 140 7.81 5.53 -0.26
N CYS A 141 6.85 5.20 0.59
CA CYS A 141 6.33 6.09 1.64
C CYS A 141 7.07 5.92 2.98
N SER A 142 7.40 4.68 3.37
CA SER A 142 8.11 4.40 4.62
C SER A 142 9.12 3.26 4.49
N ARG A 143 10.33 3.51 5.05
CA ARG A 143 11.39 2.50 5.17
C ARG A 143 11.02 1.36 6.13
N GLY A 144 10.01 1.54 6.99
CA GLY A 144 9.52 0.50 7.89
C GLY A 144 9.11 -0.78 7.16
N PHE A 145 8.66 -0.68 5.91
CA PHE A 145 8.26 -1.82 5.09
C PHE A 145 9.39 -2.52 4.33
N ALA A 146 10.64 -2.06 4.46
CA ALA A 146 11.76 -2.58 3.64
C ALA A 146 12.01 -4.09 3.81
N ASN A 147 11.84 -4.61 5.03
CA ASN A 147 12.16 -5.99 5.39
C ASN A 147 10.92 -6.84 5.73
N VAL A 148 9.73 -6.43 5.32
CA VAL A 148 8.51 -7.21 5.57
C VAL A 148 8.57 -8.56 4.86
N PHE A 149 8.92 -8.58 3.59
CA PHE A 149 9.17 -9.80 2.82
C PHE A 149 10.63 -9.76 2.31
N PRO A 150 11.59 -10.26 3.11
CA PRO A 150 12.98 -10.34 2.67
C PRO A 150 13.08 -11.32 1.50
N THR A 151 13.98 -11.01 0.56
CA THR A 151 14.23 -11.81 -0.63
C THR A 151 15.67 -12.32 -0.65
N ASN A 152 16.17 -12.69 0.56
CA ASN A 152 17.58 -13.02 0.75
C ASN A 152 17.90 -14.48 0.39
N THR A 153 16.93 -15.36 0.47
CA THR A 153 17.09 -16.79 0.13
C THR A 153 16.19 -17.17 -1.03
N PHE A 154 16.51 -18.28 -1.66
CA PHE A 154 15.67 -18.87 -2.73
C PHE A 154 14.31 -19.32 -2.19
N GLU A 155 14.30 -19.90 -0.99
CA GLU A 155 13.11 -20.40 -0.30
C GLU A 155 12.16 -19.23 0.06
N ASP A 156 12.68 -18.15 0.60
CA ASP A 156 11.90 -16.93 0.91
C ASP A 156 11.22 -16.36 -0.34
N ASN A 157 12.01 -16.25 -1.43
CA ASN A 157 11.48 -15.78 -2.71
C ASN A 157 10.38 -16.68 -3.23
N LYS A 158 10.58 -18.02 -3.16
CA LYS A 158 9.62 -19.03 -3.62
C LYS A 158 8.32 -18.96 -2.83
N ALA A 159 8.40 -18.85 -1.49
CA ALA A 159 7.24 -18.77 -0.63
C ALA A 159 6.47 -17.44 -0.85
N PHE A 160 7.16 -16.31 -0.95
CA PHE A 160 6.53 -15.04 -1.28
C PHE A 160 5.88 -15.03 -2.67
N ASP A 161 6.52 -15.62 -3.68
CA ASP A 161 5.93 -15.76 -5.01
C ASP A 161 4.66 -16.62 -4.99
N LYS A 162 4.63 -17.69 -4.20
CA LYS A 162 3.41 -18.49 -3.99
C LYS A 162 2.31 -17.66 -3.31
N LEU A 163 2.64 -16.90 -2.27
CA LEU A 163 1.68 -16.00 -1.62
C LEU A 163 1.10 -15.00 -2.62
N CYS A 164 1.93 -14.39 -3.47
CA CYS A 164 1.47 -13.47 -4.52
C CYS A 164 0.50 -14.15 -5.50
N ARG A 165 0.76 -15.40 -5.89
CA ARG A 165 -0.09 -16.17 -6.82
C ARG A 165 -1.33 -16.77 -6.17
N ALA A 166 -1.37 -16.89 -4.84
CA ALA A 166 -2.47 -17.50 -4.10
C ALA A 166 -3.81 -16.80 -4.37
N TYR A 167 -3.80 -15.50 -4.67
CA TYR A 167 -5.01 -14.74 -5.03
C TYR A 167 -5.81 -15.40 -6.16
N ILE A 168 -5.16 -15.92 -7.17
CA ILE A 168 -5.81 -16.59 -8.31
C ILE A 168 -5.69 -18.09 -8.17
N GLU A 169 -4.47 -18.63 -7.92
CA GLU A 169 -4.20 -20.04 -8.05
C GLU A 169 -4.86 -20.88 -6.95
N ALA A 170 -4.98 -20.38 -5.73
CA ALA A 170 -5.67 -21.11 -4.67
C ALA A 170 -7.13 -21.42 -5.02
N ARG A 171 -7.78 -20.53 -5.78
CA ARG A 171 -9.19 -20.65 -6.15
C ARG A 171 -9.43 -21.48 -7.41
N TYR A 172 -8.56 -21.34 -8.42
CA TYR A 172 -8.82 -21.85 -9.76
C TYR A 172 -7.86 -22.93 -10.23
N ASN A 173 -6.67 -23.03 -9.64
CA ASN A 173 -5.68 -24.03 -10.03
C ASN A 173 -5.72 -25.25 -9.09
N ARG A 174 -6.19 -26.38 -9.61
CA ARG A 174 -6.27 -27.64 -8.83
C ARG A 174 -4.88 -28.18 -8.43
N LEU A 175 -3.84 -27.84 -9.19
CA LEU A 175 -2.46 -28.29 -8.94
C LEU A 175 -1.70 -27.34 -8.01
N PHE A 176 -2.29 -26.21 -7.62
CA PHE A 176 -1.66 -25.31 -6.67
C PHE A 176 -1.65 -25.94 -5.29
N THR A 177 -0.46 -26.08 -4.74
CA THR A 177 -0.22 -26.64 -3.40
C THR A 177 0.70 -25.73 -2.62
N VAL A 178 0.50 -25.68 -1.32
CA VAL A 178 1.37 -25.01 -0.35
C VAL A 178 1.72 -26.04 0.70
N ASN A 179 3.00 -26.24 1.00
CA ASN A 179 3.41 -27.12 2.09
C ASN A 179 3.46 -26.34 3.42
N LYS A 180 3.67 -27.07 4.51
CA LYS A 180 3.64 -26.51 5.87
C LYS A 180 4.69 -25.41 6.06
N GLU A 181 5.92 -25.65 5.65
CA GLU A 181 7.05 -24.75 5.81
C GLU A 181 6.84 -23.44 5.02
N GLU A 182 6.33 -23.55 3.79
CA GLU A 182 5.97 -22.39 2.95
C GLU A 182 4.85 -21.57 3.62
N TYR A 183 3.87 -22.27 4.22
CA TYR A 183 2.77 -21.61 4.90
C TYR A 183 3.21 -20.91 6.19
N GLU A 184 4.04 -21.54 7.00
CA GLU A 184 4.61 -20.95 8.22
C GLU A 184 5.40 -19.68 7.91
N TYR A 185 6.17 -19.67 6.83
CA TYR A 185 6.82 -18.46 6.35
C TYR A 185 5.80 -17.38 5.98
N MET A 186 4.78 -17.71 5.18
CA MET A 186 3.75 -16.73 4.78
C MET A 186 3.05 -16.14 6.00
N LEU A 187 2.67 -16.97 6.97
CA LEU A 187 1.99 -16.55 8.20
C LEU A 187 2.89 -15.60 9.00
N ALA A 188 4.11 -16.01 9.33
CA ALA A 188 5.04 -15.19 10.08
C ALA A 188 5.33 -13.83 9.40
N ARG A 189 5.44 -13.81 8.07
CA ARG A 189 5.67 -12.57 7.34
C ARG A 189 4.45 -11.67 7.28
N THR A 190 3.24 -12.25 7.28
CA THR A 190 1.98 -11.49 7.36
C THR A 190 1.83 -10.85 8.74
N GLU A 191 2.20 -11.54 9.81
CA GLU A 191 2.26 -10.98 11.17
C GLU A 191 3.24 -9.80 11.26
N VAL A 192 4.44 -9.95 10.69
CA VAL A 192 5.40 -8.83 10.61
C VAL A 192 4.81 -7.64 9.84
N LEU A 193 4.10 -7.89 8.73
CA LEU A 193 3.43 -6.84 7.98
C LEU A 193 2.36 -6.14 8.83
N ARG A 194 1.59 -6.90 9.60
CA ARG A 194 0.60 -6.37 10.56
C ARG A 194 1.25 -5.40 11.54
N GLU A 195 2.30 -5.83 12.24
CA GLU A 195 3.00 -5.02 13.25
C GLU A 195 3.60 -3.74 12.64
N VAL A 196 4.19 -3.86 11.45
CA VAL A 196 4.72 -2.69 10.73
C VAL A 196 3.59 -1.74 10.36
N THR A 197 2.46 -2.24 9.89
CA THR A 197 1.30 -1.41 9.50
C THR A 197 0.76 -0.64 10.70
N ILE A 198 0.58 -1.29 11.85
CA ILE A 198 0.14 -0.63 13.11
C ILE A 198 1.08 0.53 13.46
N ARG A 199 2.38 0.24 13.51
CA ARG A 199 3.40 1.23 13.90
C ARG A 199 3.43 2.42 12.95
N GLU A 200 3.45 2.17 11.65
CA GLU A 200 3.58 3.22 10.64
C GLU A 200 2.30 4.06 10.52
N CYS A 201 1.11 3.45 10.69
CA CYS A 201 -0.15 4.18 10.76
C CYS A 201 -0.21 5.07 12.01
N ALA A 202 0.16 4.54 13.19
CA ALA A 202 0.20 5.31 14.43
C ALA A 202 1.15 6.51 14.31
N ALA A 203 2.37 6.29 13.76
CA ALA A 203 3.33 7.37 13.54
C ALA A 203 2.77 8.45 12.59
N ARG A 204 2.01 8.07 11.57
CA ARG A 204 1.40 9.03 10.64
C ARG A 204 0.28 9.83 11.30
N ILE A 205 -0.55 9.20 12.13
CA ILE A 205 -1.60 9.88 12.90
C ILE A 205 -0.98 10.87 13.88
N THR A 206 0.10 10.49 14.59
CA THR A 206 0.86 11.42 15.46
C THR A 206 1.41 12.61 14.68
N TYR A 207 1.94 12.40 13.48
CA TYR A 207 2.38 13.50 12.62
C TYR A 207 1.24 14.48 12.30
N TYR A 208 0.01 14.00 12.09
CA TYR A 208 -1.13 14.89 11.87
C TYR A 208 -1.46 15.71 13.12
N ASP A 209 -1.33 15.15 14.33
CA ASP A 209 -1.49 15.90 15.59
C ASP A 209 -0.48 17.05 15.70
N GLU A 210 0.79 16.78 15.40
CA GLU A 210 1.83 17.82 15.39
C GLU A 210 1.53 18.94 14.39
N MET A 211 0.98 18.58 13.24
CA MET A 211 0.62 19.56 12.21
C MET A 211 -0.61 20.39 12.56
N ILE A 212 -1.59 19.80 13.28
CA ILE A 212 -2.75 20.53 13.83
C ILE A 212 -2.27 21.58 14.83
N GLU A 213 -1.39 21.21 15.75
CA GLU A 213 -0.83 22.17 16.72
C GLU A 213 -0.08 23.34 16.04
N LYS A 214 0.64 23.07 14.96
CA LYS A 214 1.31 24.11 14.18
C LYS A 214 0.29 25.05 13.51
N GLU A 215 -0.74 24.49 12.86
CA GLU A 215 -1.80 25.30 12.23
C GLU A 215 -2.55 26.18 13.23
N GLU A 216 -2.68 25.77 14.48
CA GLU A 216 -3.31 26.54 15.53
C GLU A 216 -2.40 27.69 16.03
N LYS A 217 -1.09 27.43 16.16
CA LYS A 217 -0.11 28.47 16.54
C LYS A 217 0.05 29.56 15.47
N ASP A 218 -0.02 29.20 14.19
CA ASP A 218 0.11 30.15 13.08
C ASP A 218 -1.12 31.08 12.90
N LYS A 219 -2.21 30.82 13.62
CA LYS A 219 -3.43 31.64 13.60
C LYS A 219 -3.48 32.72 14.71
N ILE A 220 -2.52 32.68 15.64
CA ILE A 220 -2.39 33.61 16.77
C ILE A 220 -1.39 34.70 16.43
#